data_f619e8362f40a56f21d35126d68c6264
#
_entry.id   f619e8362f40a56f21d35126d68c6264
#
_cell.length_a   1.000
_cell.length_b   1.000
_cell.length_c   1.000
_cell.angle_alpha   90.00
_cell.angle_beta   90.00
_cell.angle_gamma   90.00
#
_symmetry.space_group_name_H-M   'P 1'
#
loop_
_entity.id
_entity.type
_entity.pdbx_description
1 polymer ?
#
loop_
_entity_poly.entity_id
_entity_poly.type
_entity_poly.pdbx_seq_one_letter_code
_entity_poly.pdbx_strand_id
1 'polypeptide(L)'
;MQPVLFDSSIYITALRTGHEAALSLRRLAVDSPIWLSAVVLEELYAGIAPRGRHVLERFERDFEKARRILVANLNDWTQTGKVLARLADKYDYEKIGQGRLTNDALIAMSAARVGITVITANARDFMRLAEFRPFKWRVHDFRSG
;
A
#
# COMPACT_ATOMS: atom_id res chain seq x y z
N MET A 1 -0.40 20.07 -2.63
CA MET A 1 0.19 18.75 -2.96
C MET A 1 -0.50 17.67 -2.18
N GLN A 2 -1.01 16.68 -2.89
CA GLN A 2 -1.72 15.56 -2.26
C GLN A 2 -0.70 14.51 -1.77
N PRO A 3 -0.72 14.13 -0.49
CA PRO A 3 0.14 13.05 -0.03
C PRO A 3 -0.29 11.71 -0.63
N VAL A 4 0.70 10.86 -0.92
CA VAL A 4 0.47 9.54 -1.49
C VAL A 4 1.20 8.48 -0.69
N LEU A 5 0.73 7.25 -0.75
CA LEU A 5 1.49 6.09 -0.30
C LEU A 5 1.39 4.99 -1.35
N PHE A 6 2.45 4.24 -1.49
CA PHE A 6 2.48 3.09 -2.40
C PHE A 6 2.19 1.82 -1.61
N ASP A 7 1.35 0.95 -2.15
CA ASP A 7 1.22 -0.38 -1.57
C ASP A 7 2.43 -1.24 -1.94
N SER A 8 2.52 -2.44 -1.38
CA SER A 8 3.67 -3.32 -1.61
C SER A 8 3.82 -3.74 -3.08
N SER A 9 2.72 -3.82 -3.85
CA SER A 9 2.77 -4.20 -5.27
C SER A 9 3.64 -3.24 -6.08
N ILE A 10 3.60 -1.95 -5.76
CA ILE A 10 4.41 -0.93 -6.43
C ILE A 10 5.90 -1.16 -6.17
N TYR A 11 6.28 -1.35 -4.90
CA TYR A 11 7.68 -1.58 -4.54
C TYR A 11 8.22 -2.89 -5.11
N ILE A 12 7.42 -3.96 -5.05
CA ILE A 12 7.81 -5.27 -5.59
C ILE A 12 8.00 -5.19 -7.10
N THR A 13 7.10 -4.53 -7.82
CA THR A 13 7.22 -4.33 -9.26
C THR A 13 8.46 -3.50 -9.60
N ALA A 14 8.73 -2.44 -8.85
CA ALA A 14 9.92 -1.61 -9.06
C ALA A 14 11.21 -2.41 -8.86
N LEU A 15 11.26 -3.26 -7.83
CA LEU A 15 12.42 -4.12 -7.57
C LEU A 15 12.64 -5.15 -8.68
N ARG A 16 11.56 -5.69 -9.26
CA ARG A 16 11.65 -6.69 -10.34
C ARG A 16 12.01 -6.10 -11.68
N THR A 17 11.52 -4.91 -12.00
CA THR A 17 11.66 -4.30 -13.32
C THR A 17 12.86 -3.35 -13.43
N GLY A 18 13.50 -3.02 -12.31
CA GLY A 18 14.78 -2.35 -12.27
C GLY A 18 14.73 -0.83 -12.42
N HIS A 19 15.73 -0.29 -13.12
CA HIS A 19 16.02 1.15 -13.13
C HIS A 19 14.89 2.04 -13.67
N GLU A 20 14.25 1.62 -14.75
CA GLU A 20 13.17 2.41 -15.37
C GLU A 20 11.95 2.55 -14.44
N ALA A 21 11.63 1.49 -13.72
CA ALA A 21 10.54 1.53 -12.73
C ALA A 21 10.90 2.47 -11.57
N ALA A 22 12.15 2.46 -11.12
CA ALA A 22 12.61 3.38 -10.07
C ALA A 22 12.49 4.83 -10.52
N LEU A 23 12.83 5.14 -11.78
CA LEU A 23 12.64 6.48 -12.35
C LEU A 23 11.16 6.88 -12.41
N SER A 24 10.29 5.94 -12.77
CA SER A 24 8.84 6.17 -12.79
C SER A 24 8.32 6.55 -11.39
N LEU A 25 8.77 5.84 -10.35
CA LEU A 25 8.39 6.18 -8.97
C LEU A 25 8.92 7.55 -8.54
N ARG A 26 10.14 7.91 -8.94
CA ARG A 26 10.70 9.24 -8.65
C ARG A 26 9.88 10.35 -9.28
N ARG A 27 9.36 10.14 -10.49
CA ARG A 27 8.48 11.11 -11.15
C ARG A 27 7.19 11.32 -10.38
N LEU A 28 6.60 10.23 -9.86
CA LEU A 28 5.42 10.32 -9.00
C LEU A 28 5.71 11.10 -7.72
N ALA A 29 6.93 10.99 -7.20
CA ALA A 29 7.33 11.61 -5.95
C ALA A 29 7.64 13.11 -6.05
N VAL A 30 7.90 13.62 -7.25
CA VAL A 30 8.33 15.03 -7.45
C VAL A 30 7.32 16.01 -6.89
N ASP A 31 6.03 15.78 -7.13
CA ASP A 31 4.98 16.70 -6.76
C ASP A 31 4.15 16.27 -5.54
N SER A 32 4.52 15.18 -4.86
CA SER A 32 3.69 14.63 -3.80
C SER A 32 4.54 14.10 -2.64
N PRO A 33 4.21 14.46 -1.39
CA PRO A 33 4.86 13.82 -0.24
C PRO A 33 4.51 12.34 -0.21
N ILE A 34 5.53 11.50 -0.07
CA ILE A 34 5.34 10.06 0.00
C ILE A 34 5.35 9.60 1.45
N TRP A 35 4.35 8.80 1.81
CA TRP A 35 4.23 8.15 3.10
C TRP A 35 4.49 6.66 2.96
N LEU A 36 5.00 6.05 4.02
CA LEU A 36 5.20 4.60 4.10
C LEU A 36 4.20 4.02 5.07
N SER A 37 3.44 3.02 4.63
CA SER A 37 2.55 2.27 5.53
C SER A 37 3.36 1.25 6.33
N ALA A 38 3.11 1.15 7.63
CA ALA A 38 3.71 0.11 8.46
C ALA A 38 3.34 -1.30 7.99
N VAL A 39 2.15 -1.46 7.41
CA VAL A 39 1.72 -2.75 6.81
C VAL A 39 2.61 -3.10 5.61
N VAL A 40 2.87 -2.13 4.76
CA VAL A 40 3.77 -2.31 3.60
C VAL A 40 5.18 -2.65 4.08
N LEU A 41 5.66 -1.98 5.11
CA LEU A 41 6.97 -2.25 5.67
C LEU A 41 7.10 -3.68 6.18
N GLU A 42 6.09 -4.19 6.87
CA GLU A 42 6.03 -5.59 7.31
C GLU A 42 6.12 -6.55 6.12
N GLU A 43 5.35 -6.31 5.07
CA GLU A 43 5.36 -7.15 3.87
C GLU A 43 6.72 -7.14 3.17
N LEU A 44 7.36 -5.97 3.09
CA LEU A 44 8.69 -5.84 2.48
C LEU A 44 9.75 -6.62 3.28
N TYR A 45 9.75 -6.51 4.61
CA TYR A 45 10.67 -7.28 5.43
C TYR A 45 10.44 -8.79 5.33
N ALA A 46 9.18 -9.20 5.29
CA ALA A 46 8.84 -10.62 5.20
C ALA A 46 9.30 -11.25 3.89
N GLY A 47 9.34 -10.46 2.81
CA GLY A 47 9.66 -10.95 1.48
C GLY A 47 11.08 -10.71 0.98
N ILE A 48 11.90 -9.94 1.72
CA ILE A 48 13.21 -9.55 1.22
C ILE A 48 14.28 -10.60 1.52
N ALA A 49 15.24 -10.77 0.57
CA ALA A 49 16.40 -11.62 0.79
C ALA A 49 17.31 -11.00 1.87
N PRO A 50 18.05 -11.82 2.65
CA PRO A 50 18.92 -11.31 3.72
C PRO A 50 19.88 -10.19 3.29
N ARG A 51 20.42 -10.27 2.09
CA ARG A 51 21.34 -9.25 1.54
C ARG A 51 20.68 -7.88 1.31
N GLY A 52 19.34 -7.83 1.23
CA GLY A 52 18.60 -6.58 1.03
C GLY A 52 18.17 -5.90 2.31
N ARG A 53 18.36 -6.53 3.46
CA ARG A 53 17.86 -6.00 4.75
C ARG A 53 18.44 -4.64 5.11
N HIS A 54 19.72 -4.42 4.85
CA HIS A 54 20.35 -3.12 5.15
C HIS A 54 19.77 -1.97 4.34
N VAL A 55 19.45 -2.23 3.07
CA VAL A 55 18.82 -1.24 2.20
C VAL A 55 17.43 -0.91 2.75
N LEU A 56 16.68 -1.92 3.14
CA LEU A 56 15.33 -1.73 3.68
C LEU A 56 15.35 -1.02 5.04
N GLU A 57 16.29 -1.33 5.91
CA GLU A 57 16.46 -0.63 7.19
C GLU A 57 16.77 0.85 6.99
N ARG A 58 17.60 1.18 6.00
CA ARG A 58 17.91 2.58 5.66
C ARG A 58 16.65 3.28 5.12
N PHE A 59 15.91 2.62 4.27
CA PHE A 59 14.64 3.10 3.72
C PHE A 59 13.65 3.42 4.85
N GLU A 60 13.48 2.51 5.79
CA GLU A 60 12.64 2.72 6.96
C GLU A 60 13.09 3.95 7.77
N ARG A 61 14.38 4.05 8.05
CA ARG A 61 14.92 5.18 8.82
C ARG A 61 14.67 6.53 8.15
N ASP A 62 14.76 6.59 6.83
CA ASP A 62 14.50 7.82 6.09
C ASP A 62 13.05 8.29 6.30
N PHE A 63 12.09 7.37 6.25
CA PHE A 63 10.68 7.70 6.51
C PHE A 63 10.42 8.04 7.98
N GLU A 64 11.08 7.36 8.92
CA GLU A 64 10.98 7.71 10.34
C GLU A 64 11.47 9.13 10.60
N LYS A 65 12.62 9.49 10.05
CA LYS A 65 13.19 10.84 10.20
C LYS A 65 12.27 11.90 9.60
N ALA A 66 11.65 11.59 8.48
CA ALA A 66 10.69 12.49 7.83
C ALA A 66 9.34 12.53 8.55
N ARG A 67 9.12 11.66 9.53
CA ARG A 67 7.84 11.49 10.24
C ARG A 67 6.69 11.17 9.28
N ARG A 68 6.95 10.28 8.33
CA ARG A 68 6.00 9.88 7.29
C ARG A 68 5.76 8.38 7.28
N ILE A 69 5.64 7.77 8.46
CA ILE A 69 5.20 6.38 8.58
C ILE A 69 3.77 6.39 9.10
N LEU A 70 2.87 5.77 8.33
CA LEU A 70 1.47 5.62 8.70
C LEU A 70 1.27 4.30 9.42
N VAL A 71 0.83 4.38 10.67
CA VAL A 71 0.54 3.22 11.50
C VAL A 71 -0.97 3.11 11.69
N ALA A 72 -1.50 1.91 11.53
CA ALA A 72 -2.93 1.66 11.75
C ALA A 72 -3.29 1.80 13.23
N ASN A 73 -4.40 2.48 13.50
CA ASN A 73 -4.95 2.59 14.85
C ASN A 73 -6.08 1.56 15.07
N LEU A 74 -6.63 1.50 16.27
CA LEU A 74 -7.70 0.55 16.58
C LEU A 74 -8.90 0.68 15.65
N ASN A 75 -9.31 1.91 15.33
CA ASN A 75 -10.43 2.13 14.43
C ASN A 75 -10.13 1.61 13.01
N ASP A 76 -8.91 1.74 12.54
CA ASP A 76 -8.49 1.20 11.23
C ASP A 76 -8.65 -0.32 11.20
N TRP A 77 -8.24 -1.00 12.27
CA TRP A 77 -8.42 -2.45 12.41
C TRP A 77 -9.92 -2.82 12.41
N THR A 78 -10.73 -2.08 13.15
CA THR A 78 -12.17 -2.32 13.23
C THR A 78 -12.84 -2.14 11.87
N GLN A 79 -12.53 -1.05 11.18
CA GLN A 79 -13.07 -0.80 9.84
C GLN A 79 -12.62 -1.85 8.83
N THR A 80 -11.38 -2.30 8.93
CA THR A 80 -10.86 -3.39 8.12
C THR A 80 -11.70 -4.66 8.30
N GLY A 81 -11.97 -5.04 9.54
CA GLY A 81 -12.81 -6.21 9.83
C GLY A 81 -14.21 -6.07 9.25
N LYS A 82 -14.83 -4.91 9.39
CA LYS A 82 -16.18 -4.66 8.86
C LYS A 82 -16.22 -4.73 7.33
N VAL A 83 -15.23 -4.16 6.66
CA VAL A 83 -15.14 -4.20 5.19
C VAL A 83 -14.93 -5.63 4.70
N LEU A 84 -14.05 -6.38 5.36
CA LEU A 84 -13.79 -7.78 5.01
C LEU A 84 -15.04 -8.66 5.16
N ALA A 85 -15.84 -8.42 6.20
CA ALA A 85 -17.10 -9.14 6.39
C ALA A 85 -18.06 -8.90 5.23
N ARG A 86 -18.18 -7.66 4.78
CA ARG A 86 -19.05 -7.31 3.63
C ARG A 86 -18.55 -7.90 2.33
N LEU A 87 -17.23 -7.90 2.14
CA LEU A 87 -16.61 -8.53 0.97
C LEU A 87 -16.89 -10.03 0.93
N ALA A 88 -16.78 -10.70 2.08
CA ALA A 88 -17.07 -12.12 2.20
C ALA A 88 -18.52 -12.43 1.81
N ASP A 89 -19.45 -11.58 2.25
CA ASP A 89 -20.87 -11.75 1.92
C ASP A 89 -21.14 -11.59 0.43
N LYS A 90 -20.45 -10.66 -0.24
CA LYS A 90 -20.69 -10.35 -1.65
C LYS A 90 -19.89 -11.25 -2.61
N TYR A 91 -18.64 -11.56 -2.29
CA TYR A 91 -17.71 -12.17 -3.25
C TYR A 91 -17.23 -13.58 -2.88
N ASP A 92 -17.73 -14.17 -1.83
CA ASP A 92 -17.27 -15.46 -1.31
C ASP A 92 -15.80 -15.41 -0.81
N TYR A 93 -15.66 -15.52 0.49
CA TYR A 93 -14.39 -15.32 1.20
C TYR A 93 -13.27 -16.26 0.74
N GLU A 94 -13.59 -17.50 0.37
CA GLU A 94 -12.59 -18.49 -0.05
C GLU A 94 -11.88 -18.09 -1.35
N LYS A 95 -12.55 -17.35 -2.23
CA LYS A 95 -12.01 -16.92 -3.51
C LYS A 95 -11.14 -15.67 -3.44
N ILE A 96 -11.10 -15.00 -2.30
CA ILE A 96 -10.47 -13.67 -2.18
C ILE A 96 -9.04 -13.73 -1.66
N GLY A 97 -8.57 -14.86 -1.13
CA GLY A 97 -7.21 -15.00 -0.59
C GLY A 97 -7.00 -14.19 0.69
N GLN A 98 -7.36 -14.79 1.81
CA GLN A 98 -7.62 -14.13 3.09
C GLN A 98 -6.54 -13.18 3.62
N GLY A 99 -5.28 -13.60 3.70
CA GLY A 99 -4.23 -12.82 4.36
C GLY A 99 -3.83 -11.56 3.60
N ARG A 100 -3.73 -11.66 2.29
CA ARG A 100 -3.33 -10.55 1.42
C ARG A 100 -4.38 -9.44 1.40
N LEU A 101 -5.64 -9.82 1.36
CA LEU A 101 -6.73 -8.85 1.34
C LEU A 101 -6.85 -8.10 2.67
N THR A 102 -6.55 -8.75 3.78
CA THR A 102 -6.51 -8.11 5.10
C THR A 102 -5.49 -6.97 5.11
N ASN A 103 -4.29 -7.22 4.60
CA ASN A 103 -3.26 -6.20 4.53
C ASN A 103 -3.66 -5.03 3.63
N ASP A 104 -4.21 -5.32 2.44
CA ASP A 104 -4.69 -4.29 1.53
C ASP A 104 -5.81 -3.46 2.17
N ALA A 105 -6.75 -4.11 2.86
CA ALA A 105 -7.83 -3.43 3.55
C ALA A 105 -7.29 -2.53 4.67
N LEU A 106 -6.31 -2.99 5.42
CA LEU A 106 -5.72 -2.21 6.50
C LEU A 106 -4.97 -0.98 5.96
N ILE A 107 -4.25 -1.14 4.86
CA ILE A 107 -3.62 -0.02 4.14
C ILE A 107 -4.69 1.01 3.72
N ALA A 108 -5.75 0.53 3.08
CA ALA A 108 -6.83 1.40 2.59
C ALA A 108 -7.55 2.14 3.73
N MET A 109 -7.88 1.45 4.80
CA MET A 109 -8.61 2.06 5.93
C MET A 109 -7.77 3.09 6.68
N SER A 110 -6.49 2.80 6.90
CA SER A 110 -5.58 3.76 7.54
C SER A 110 -5.35 5.00 6.66
N ALA A 111 -5.17 4.80 5.36
CA ALA A 111 -5.03 5.90 4.41
C ALA A 111 -6.31 6.75 4.34
N ALA A 112 -7.47 6.12 4.35
CA ALA A 112 -8.77 6.82 4.35
C ALA A 112 -8.91 7.75 5.56
N ARG A 113 -8.47 7.29 6.73
CA ARG A 113 -8.56 8.07 7.97
C ARG A 113 -7.79 9.39 7.87
N VAL A 114 -6.64 9.38 7.22
CA VAL A 114 -5.76 10.56 7.15
C VAL A 114 -5.79 11.28 5.80
N GLY A 115 -6.62 10.83 4.87
CA GLY A 115 -6.77 11.49 3.56
C GLY A 115 -5.61 11.31 2.60
N ILE A 116 -4.85 10.24 2.74
CA ILE A 116 -3.72 9.92 1.85
C ILE A 116 -4.22 9.08 0.68
N THR A 117 -3.75 9.37 -0.53
CA THR A 117 -4.07 8.60 -1.73
C THR A 117 -3.21 7.36 -1.82
N VAL A 118 -3.84 6.18 -1.94
CA VAL A 118 -3.13 4.90 -2.16
C VAL A 118 -2.84 4.74 -3.65
N ILE A 119 -1.58 4.45 -3.97
CA ILE A 119 -1.18 4.11 -5.34
C ILE A 119 -0.84 2.63 -5.38
N THR A 120 -1.47 1.90 -6.29
CA THR A 120 -1.37 0.44 -6.38
C THR A 120 -1.18 -0.01 -7.83
N ALA A 121 -0.55 -1.17 -8.02
CA ALA A 121 -0.56 -1.87 -9.30
C ALA A 121 -1.70 -2.90 -9.37
N ASN A 122 -2.42 -3.11 -8.28
CA ASN A 122 -3.49 -4.11 -8.15
C ASN A 122 -4.87 -3.45 -8.07
N ALA A 123 -5.43 -3.10 -9.24
CA ALA A 123 -6.72 -2.41 -9.32
C ALA A 123 -7.88 -3.22 -8.75
N ARG A 124 -7.88 -4.54 -8.98
CA ARG A 124 -9.02 -5.39 -8.66
C ARG A 124 -9.40 -5.36 -7.18
N ASP A 125 -8.43 -5.59 -6.31
CA ASP A 125 -8.71 -5.69 -4.88
C ASP A 125 -9.08 -4.33 -4.28
N PHE A 126 -8.38 -3.27 -4.68
CA PHE A 126 -8.68 -1.92 -4.18
C PHE A 126 -10.02 -1.39 -4.68
N MET A 127 -10.42 -1.72 -5.90
CA MET A 127 -11.74 -1.38 -6.42
C MET A 127 -12.85 -2.02 -5.58
N ARG A 128 -12.67 -3.29 -5.20
CA ARG A 128 -13.63 -4.01 -4.35
C ARG A 128 -13.70 -3.43 -2.94
N LEU A 129 -12.56 -3.09 -2.37
CA LEU A 129 -12.51 -2.45 -1.04
C LEU A 129 -13.26 -1.12 -1.05
N ALA A 130 -13.09 -0.33 -2.11
CA ALA A 130 -13.72 0.98 -2.24
C ALA A 130 -15.25 0.92 -2.36
N GLU A 131 -15.81 -0.23 -2.73
CA GLU A 131 -17.28 -0.41 -2.76
C GLU A 131 -17.91 -0.26 -1.37
N PHE A 132 -17.19 -0.65 -0.31
CA PHE A 132 -17.74 -0.70 1.05
C PHE A 132 -17.32 0.47 1.92
N ARG A 133 -16.21 1.11 1.60
CA ARG A 133 -15.76 2.33 2.22
C ARG A 133 -14.95 3.16 1.22
N PRO A 134 -15.42 4.33 0.82
CA PRO A 134 -14.68 5.18 -0.12
C PRO A 134 -13.33 5.62 0.46
N PHE A 135 -12.32 5.60 -0.37
CA PHE A 135 -11.01 6.17 -0.07
C PHE A 135 -10.36 6.62 -1.38
N LYS A 136 -9.33 7.44 -1.27
CA LYS A 136 -8.62 7.94 -2.45
C LYS A 136 -7.60 6.91 -2.90
N TRP A 137 -7.71 6.48 -4.15
CA TRP A 137 -6.77 5.52 -4.71
C TRP A 137 -6.66 5.68 -6.22
N ARG A 138 -5.53 5.22 -6.76
CA ARG A 138 -5.34 5.15 -8.21
C ARG A 138 -4.37 4.06 -8.57
N VAL A 139 -4.46 3.59 -9.81
CA VAL A 139 -3.57 2.56 -10.34
C VAL A 139 -2.38 3.21 -11.01
N HIS A 140 -1.20 2.68 -10.75
CA HIS A 140 0.01 3.04 -11.49
C HIS A 140 0.35 1.89 -12.44
N ASP A 141 0.42 2.20 -13.73
CA ASP A 141 0.82 1.24 -14.76
C ASP A 141 2.24 1.58 -15.22
N PHE A 142 3.19 0.71 -14.88
CA PHE A 142 4.59 0.87 -15.27
C PHE A 142 4.81 0.80 -16.77
N ARG A 143 3.86 0.19 -17.52
CA ARG A 143 3.97 0.06 -18.98
C ARG A 143 3.64 1.34 -19.74
N SER A 144 2.87 2.22 -19.13
CA SER A 144 2.41 3.46 -19.78
C SER A 144 3.32 4.64 -19.52
N GLY A 145 4.39 4.41 -18.80
CA GLY A 145 5.16 5.47 -18.32
C GLY A 145 6.40 5.86 -18.93
#